data_7cfa61b3d59c9e0d1e9799b2dce537fe
#
_entry.id   7cfa61b3d59c9e0d1e9799b2dce537fe
#
_cell.length_a   1.000
_cell.length_b   1.000
_cell.length_c   1.000
_cell.angle_alpha   90.00
_cell.angle_beta   90.00
_cell.angle_gamma   90.00
#
_symmetry.space_group_name_H-M   'P 1'
#
loop_
_entity.id
_entity.type
_entity.pdbx_description
1 polymer ?
#
loop_
_entity_poly.entity_id
_entity_poly.type
_entity_poly.pdbx_seq_one_letter_code
_entity_poly.pdbx_strand_id
1 'polypeptide(L)'
;QFLIDTFASKDTTKKENNLDLRINSILIRQGQVHYDVLSEPVTPRKFNFHHIGIRELSATISLKTFQKDSLNAQIRRMSFNEQSGFRLKRFMLKATANPKGIYLHELTLNLPSTSLCIDTLSASGDVTSPHFLSEEETTYLGRLHASVTPADLSAFVPALEHFQDSLHMDLDFHGRGQQLRCTRFYLSSPQKELELHAEGMIDHSSPSMPPYFFGKITQADISEKAF
;
A
#
# COMPACT_ATOMS: atom_id res chain seq x y z
N GLN A 1 19.68 -6.83 -9.36
CA GLN A 1 20.64 -6.06 -10.20
C GLN A 1 20.74 -6.66 -11.61
N PHE A 2 20.90 -8.00 -11.75
CA PHE A 2 21.03 -8.67 -13.05
C PHE A 2 19.86 -8.40 -14.01
N LEU A 3 18.61 -8.42 -13.55
CA LEU A 3 17.45 -8.11 -14.41
C LEU A 3 17.42 -6.64 -14.84
N ILE A 4 17.78 -5.72 -13.94
CA ILE A 4 17.84 -4.29 -14.25
C ILE A 4 18.96 -4.00 -15.25
N ASP A 5 20.13 -4.61 -15.05
CA ASP A 5 21.30 -4.45 -15.94
C ASP A 5 21.08 -5.08 -17.33
N THR A 6 20.24 -6.12 -17.42
CA THR A 6 19.91 -6.77 -18.70
C THR A 6 19.00 -5.89 -19.57
N PHE A 7 18.19 -5.04 -18.96
CA PHE A 7 17.31 -4.09 -19.66
C PHE A 7 17.86 -2.66 -19.71
N ALA A 8 18.93 -2.36 -18.98
CA ALA A 8 19.62 -1.08 -19.07
C ALA A 8 20.42 -1.02 -20.38
N SER A 9 19.89 -0.33 -21.37
CA SER A 9 20.61 -0.05 -22.60
C SER A 9 21.82 0.82 -22.31
N LYS A 10 23.02 0.36 -22.73
CA LYS A 10 24.28 1.15 -22.69
C LYS A 10 24.34 2.25 -23.76
N ASP A 11 23.30 2.41 -24.53
CA ASP A 11 23.24 3.39 -25.62
C ASP A 11 22.77 4.74 -25.08
N THR A 12 23.69 5.69 -24.97
CA THR A 12 23.48 7.06 -24.49
C THR A 12 22.78 7.97 -25.51
N THR A 13 22.42 7.48 -26.68
CA THR A 13 21.54 8.20 -27.60
C THR A 13 20.13 8.16 -27.04
N LYS A 14 19.53 9.33 -26.76
CA LYS A 14 18.12 9.52 -26.38
C LYS A 14 17.19 9.00 -27.50
N LYS A 15 17.09 7.69 -27.66
CA LYS A 15 15.96 7.07 -28.35
C LYS A 15 14.78 7.13 -27.37
N GLU A 16 13.73 7.82 -27.79
CA GLU A 16 12.44 7.71 -27.10
C GLU A 16 12.07 6.22 -27.06
N ASN A 17 12.18 5.61 -25.89
CA ASN A 17 11.74 4.23 -25.68
C ASN A 17 10.21 4.21 -25.69
N ASN A 18 9.62 4.08 -26.86
CA ASN A 18 8.19 3.81 -27.02
C ASN A 18 7.91 2.33 -26.75
N LEU A 19 8.23 1.87 -25.54
CA LEU A 19 7.88 0.51 -25.10
C LEU A 19 6.37 0.44 -24.92
N ASP A 20 5.67 -0.31 -25.79
CA ASP A 20 4.27 -0.72 -25.60
C ASP A 20 4.28 -2.19 -25.19
N LEU A 21 4.20 -2.44 -23.88
CA LEU A 21 4.16 -3.78 -23.34
C LEU A 21 2.73 -4.14 -22.92
N ARG A 22 2.20 -5.23 -23.47
CA ARG A 22 0.88 -5.76 -23.15
C ARG A 22 1.00 -7.23 -22.76
N ILE A 23 0.67 -7.52 -21.53
CA ILE A 23 0.66 -8.88 -20.99
C ILE A 23 -0.78 -9.21 -20.57
N ASN A 24 -1.44 -10.05 -21.34
CA ASN A 24 -2.84 -10.41 -21.05
C ASN A 24 -2.98 -11.17 -19.73
N SER A 25 -2.05 -12.06 -19.42
CA SER A 25 -2.04 -12.79 -18.17
C SER A 25 -0.69 -13.42 -17.87
N ILE A 26 -0.23 -13.23 -16.64
CA ILE A 26 0.83 -14.04 -16.03
C ILE A 26 0.14 -14.88 -14.96
N LEU A 27 0.26 -16.19 -15.07
CA LEU A 27 -0.29 -17.14 -14.12
C LEU A 27 0.86 -17.85 -13.40
N ILE A 28 0.93 -17.68 -12.10
CA ILE A 28 1.88 -18.40 -11.23
C ILE A 28 1.07 -19.34 -10.34
N ARG A 29 1.47 -20.60 -10.26
CA ARG A 29 0.85 -21.62 -9.42
C ARG A 29 1.91 -22.28 -8.57
N GLN A 30 1.77 -22.20 -7.25
CA GLN A 30 2.67 -22.83 -6.27
C GLN A 30 4.16 -22.49 -6.51
N GLY A 31 4.43 -21.25 -6.95
CA GLY A 31 5.77 -20.77 -7.17
C GLY A 31 6.56 -20.67 -5.86
N GLN A 32 7.87 -20.67 -5.99
CA GLN A 32 8.81 -20.41 -4.90
C GLN A 32 9.77 -19.31 -5.34
N VAL A 33 10.07 -18.39 -4.42
CA VAL A 33 11.07 -17.34 -4.63
C VAL A 33 12.00 -17.35 -3.44
N HIS A 34 13.28 -17.37 -3.71
CA HIS A 34 14.34 -17.31 -2.71
C HIS A 34 15.33 -16.22 -3.09
N TYR A 35 15.61 -15.35 -2.14
CA TYR A 35 16.57 -14.26 -2.31
C TYR A 35 17.40 -14.13 -1.03
N ASP A 36 18.72 -14.21 -1.17
CA ASP A 36 19.67 -14.10 -0.07
C ASP A 36 20.81 -13.17 -0.41
N VAL A 37 21.12 -12.27 0.50
CA VAL A 37 22.35 -11.49 0.52
C VAL A 37 23.30 -12.16 1.51
N LEU A 38 24.26 -12.95 0.99
CA LEU A 38 25.13 -13.80 1.81
C LEU A 38 26.01 -13.02 2.80
N SER A 39 26.24 -11.73 2.60
CA SER A 39 26.99 -10.86 3.51
C SER A 39 26.19 -10.37 4.70
N GLU A 40 24.87 -10.55 4.69
CA GLU A 40 23.98 -10.01 5.71
C GLU A 40 23.52 -11.12 6.68
N PRO A 41 23.31 -10.78 7.97
CA PRO A 41 22.89 -11.78 8.96
C PRO A 41 21.44 -12.23 8.76
N VAL A 42 21.19 -13.51 8.93
CA VAL A 42 19.84 -14.08 8.95
C VAL A 42 19.15 -13.76 10.26
N THR A 43 17.91 -13.29 10.22
CA THR A 43 17.07 -13.01 11.39
C THR A 43 15.92 -14.01 11.46
N PRO A 44 15.97 -15.02 12.34
CA PRO A 44 14.89 -16.02 12.46
C PRO A 44 13.56 -15.38 12.90
N ARG A 45 12.44 -15.85 12.33
CA ARG A 45 11.08 -15.43 12.69
C ARG A 45 10.79 -13.93 12.56
N LYS A 46 11.65 -13.20 11.86
CA LYS A 46 11.45 -11.78 11.56
C LYS A 46 11.64 -11.57 10.08
N PHE A 47 10.80 -10.74 9.48
CA PHE A 47 10.95 -10.36 8.08
C PHE A 47 12.30 -9.69 7.86
N ASN A 48 13.03 -10.15 6.85
CA ASN A 48 14.35 -9.65 6.51
C ASN A 48 14.46 -9.42 5.01
N PHE A 49 14.61 -8.16 4.60
CA PHE A 49 14.75 -7.78 3.19
C PHE A 49 15.96 -8.39 2.48
N HIS A 50 16.98 -8.81 3.24
CA HIS A 50 18.17 -9.46 2.72
C HIS A 50 18.03 -10.97 2.58
N HIS A 51 16.98 -11.56 3.20
CA HIS A 51 16.69 -12.98 3.19
C HIS A 51 15.20 -13.20 3.04
N ILE A 52 14.73 -13.31 1.80
CA ILE A 52 13.31 -13.49 1.48
C ILE A 52 13.08 -14.90 0.98
N GLY A 53 12.21 -15.65 1.66
CA GLY A 53 11.80 -16.99 1.27
C GLY A 53 10.29 -17.09 1.09
N ILE A 54 9.81 -16.99 -0.14
CA ILE A 54 8.39 -17.10 -0.48
C ILE A 54 8.10 -18.52 -0.94
N ARG A 55 7.03 -19.11 -0.41
CA ARG A 55 6.50 -20.44 -0.78
C ARG A 55 5.03 -20.33 -1.15
N GLU A 56 4.57 -21.30 -1.94
CA GLU A 56 3.17 -21.40 -2.37
C GLU A 56 2.66 -20.14 -3.06
N LEU A 57 3.55 -19.42 -3.73
CA LEU A 57 3.17 -18.22 -4.48
C LEU A 57 2.18 -18.59 -5.59
N SER A 58 0.97 -18.05 -5.47
CA SER A 58 -0.03 -18.14 -6.51
C SER A 58 -0.45 -16.73 -6.91
N ALA A 59 -0.38 -16.40 -8.20
CA ALA A 59 -0.72 -15.07 -8.69
C ALA A 59 -1.36 -15.12 -10.08
N THR A 60 -2.30 -14.22 -10.32
CA THR A 60 -2.83 -13.92 -11.64
C THR A 60 -2.72 -12.42 -11.86
N ILE A 61 -1.83 -12.04 -12.77
CA ILE A 61 -1.47 -10.65 -13.04
C ILE A 61 -1.75 -10.37 -14.52
N SER A 62 -2.32 -9.22 -14.83
CA SER A 62 -2.45 -8.72 -16.19
C SER A 62 -1.95 -7.28 -16.28
N LEU A 63 -1.28 -6.96 -17.38
CA LEU A 63 -0.77 -5.65 -17.72
C LEU A 63 -1.34 -5.27 -19.08
N LYS A 64 -2.52 -4.64 -19.07
CA LYS A 64 -3.25 -4.33 -20.31
C LYS A 64 -2.56 -3.25 -21.13
N THR A 65 -1.91 -2.32 -20.45
CA THR A 65 -1.17 -1.22 -21.04
C THR A 65 0.00 -0.90 -20.14
N PHE A 66 1.17 -0.80 -20.73
CA PHE A 66 2.37 -0.22 -20.14
C PHE A 66 3.10 0.56 -21.22
N GLN A 67 2.92 1.86 -21.21
CA GLN A 67 3.50 2.81 -22.15
C GLN A 67 4.16 3.93 -21.34
N LYS A 68 4.90 4.81 -22.02
CA LYS A 68 5.63 5.94 -21.41
C LYS A 68 4.78 6.75 -20.42
N ASP A 69 3.50 6.95 -20.75
CA ASP A 69 2.58 7.84 -20.04
C ASP A 69 1.29 7.16 -19.58
N SER A 70 1.17 5.85 -19.76
CA SER A 70 -0.03 5.14 -19.33
C SER A 70 0.23 3.73 -18.83
N LEU A 71 -0.46 3.39 -17.75
CA LEU A 71 -0.44 2.09 -17.08
C LEU A 71 -1.87 1.60 -16.86
N ASN A 72 -2.13 0.33 -17.18
CA ASN A 72 -3.32 -0.38 -16.74
C ASN A 72 -2.91 -1.76 -16.26
N ALA A 73 -2.83 -1.90 -14.94
CA ALA A 73 -2.37 -3.12 -14.29
C ALA A 73 -3.46 -3.69 -13.38
N GLN A 74 -3.55 -5.01 -13.36
CA GLN A 74 -4.49 -5.73 -12.50
C GLN A 74 -3.82 -6.97 -11.91
N ILE A 75 -3.88 -7.10 -10.59
CA ILE A 75 -3.62 -8.33 -9.86
C ILE A 75 -4.99 -8.87 -9.44
N ARG A 76 -5.44 -9.95 -10.08
CA ARG A 76 -6.76 -10.55 -9.78
C ARG A 76 -6.72 -11.37 -8.50
N ARG A 77 -5.58 -11.98 -8.23
CA ARG A 77 -5.32 -12.74 -7.02
C ARG A 77 -3.82 -12.92 -6.86
N MET A 78 -3.35 -12.70 -5.64
CA MET A 78 -2.01 -13.10 -5.20
C MET A 78 -2.11 -13.65 -3.78
N SER A 79 -1.38 -14.72 -3.50
CA SER A 79 -1.26 -15.31 -2.17
C SER A 79 0.10 -15.98 -2.03
N PHE A 80 0.68 -16.00 -0.83
CA PHE A 80 1.95 -16.67 -0.54
C PHE A 80 2.17 -16.81 0.97
N ASN A 81 3.11 -17.68 1.33
CA ASN A 81 3.69 -17.78 2.68
C ASN A 81 5.15 -17.33 2.62
N GLU A 82 5.57 -16.49 3.56
CA GLU A 82 6.94 -16.03 3.70
C GLU A 82 7.61 -16.72 4.90
N GLN A 83 8.94 -16.97 4.83
CA GLN A 83 9.70 -17.77 5.81
C GLN A 83 9.69 -17.19 7.24
N SER A 84 9.47 -15.89 7.42
CA SER A 84 9.32 -15.24 8.74
C SER A 84 8.02 -15.61 9.46
N GLY A 85 7.08 -16.25 8.76
CA GLY A 85 5.72 -16.55 9.23
C GLY A 85 4.65 -15.59 8.68
N PHE A 86 5.04 -14.53 7.96
CA PHE A 86 4.07 -13.67 7.29
C PHE A 86 3.32 -14.46 6.21
N ARG A 87 2.00 -14.32 6.21
CA ARG A 87 1.12 -15.02 5.28
C ARG A 87 0.16 -14.05 4.59
N LEU A 88 0.26 -13.97 3.28
CA LEU A 88 -0.70 -13.27 2.44
C LEU A 88 -1.75 -14.26 1.92
N LYS A 89 -2.99 -14.17 2.43
CA LYS A 89 -4.09 -15.04 1.98
C LYS A 89 -4.67 -14.59 0.65
N ARG A 90 -4.79 -13.28 0.48
CA ARG A 90 -5.34 -12.69 -0.75
C ARG A 90 -4.85 -11.25 -0.90
N PHE A 91 -4.39 -10.95 -2.11
CA PHE A 91 -4.15 -9.59 -2.55
C PHE A 91 -4.79 -9.41 -3.93
N MET A 92 -5.54 -8.34 -4.08
CA MET A 92 -6.12 -7.90 -5.34
C MET A 92 -5.81 -6.42 -5.52
N LEU A 93 -5.56 -6.04 -6.77
CA LEU A 93 -5.25 -4.66 -7.13
C LEU A 93 -5.76 -4.38 -8.54
N LYS A 94 -6.41 -3.24 -8.73
CA LYS A 94 -6.72 -2.69 -10.05
C LYS A 94 -6.31 -1.23 -10.06
N ALA A 95 -5.29 -0.92 -10.86
CA ALA A 95 -4.71 0.41 -10.94
C ALA A 95 -4.60 0.88 -12.39
N THR A 96 -4.82 2.16 -12.59
CA THR A 96 -4.57 2.87 -13.84
C THR A 96 -3.77 4.14 -13.57
N ALA A 97 -2.89 4.49 -14.50
CA ALA A 97 -2.24 5.79 -14.53
C ALA A 97 -2.25 6.32 -15.97
N ASN A 98 -2.35 7.62 -16.11
CA ASN A 98 -2.27 8.35 -17.35
C ASN A 98 -1.73 9.77 -17.06
N PRO A 99 -1.47 10.63 -18.05
CA PRO A 99 -0.91 11.96 -17.81
C PRO A 99 -1.72 12.85 -16.86
N LYS A 100 -3.01 12.52 -16.62
CA LYS A 100 -3.92 13.30 -15.76
C LYS A 100 -4.03 12.77 -14.32
N GLY A 101 -3.41 11.63 -14.01
CA GLY A 101 -3.49 11.10 -12.65
C GLY A 101 -3.17 9.61 -12.52
N ILE A 102 -3.07 9.21 -11.27
CA ILE A 102 -2.89 7.83 -10.82
C ILE A 102 -4.15 7.44 -10.05
N TYR A 103 -4.73 6.31 -10.41
CA TYR A 103 -6.00 5.82 -9.86
C TYR A 103 -5.86 4.35 -9.44
N LEU A 104 -6.10 4.10 -8.18
CA LEU A 104 -6.28 2.77 -7.62
C LEU A 104 -7.77 2.59 -7.43
N HIS A 105 -8.38 1.72 -8.25
CA HIS A 105 -9.83 1.53 -8.28
C HIS A 105 -10.30 0.49 -7.27
N GLU A 106 -9.44 -0.44 -6.92
CA GLU A 106 -9.76 -1.53 -6.01
C GLU A 106 -8.46 -2.08 -5.45
N LEU A 107 -8.37 -2.16 -4.13
CA LEU A 107 -7.34 -2.94 -3.45
C LEU A 107 -8.00 -3.74 -2.34
N THR A 108 -7.73 -5.03 -2.32
CA THR A 108 -8.07 -5.90 -1.19
C THR A 108 -6.82 -6.62 -0.72
N LEU A 109 -6.56 -6.57 0.58
CA LEU A 109 -5.48 -7.30 1.22
C LEU A 109 -6.05 -8.08 2.39
N ASN A 110 -5.87 -9.41 2.39
CA ASN A 110 -6.28 -10.28 3.49
C ASN A 110 -5.06 -11.05 3.99
N LEU A 111 -4.78 -10.92 5.28
CA LEU A 111 -3.90 -11.74 6.08
C LEU A 111 -4.72 -12.78 6.85
N PRO A 112 -4.15 -13.58 7.75
CA PRO A 112 -4.91 -14.57 8.52
C PRO A 112 -6.13 -14.01 9.27
N SER A 113 -5.99 -12.86 9.90
CA SER A 113 -7.04 -12.21 10.71
C SER A 113 -7.26 -10.73 10.35
N THR A 114 -6.42 -10.16 9.47
CA THR A 114 -6.51 -8.78 8.99
C THR A 114 -7.14 -8.72 7.62
N SER A 115 -8.03 -7.76 7.41
CA SER A 115 -8.55 -7.39 6.10
C SER A 115 -8.43 -5.89 5.89
N LEU A 116 -7.98 -5.49 4.70
CA LEU A 116 -7.94 -4.10 4.24
C LEU A 116 -8.63 -4.03 2.88
N CYS A 117 -9.55 -3.09 2.75
CA CYS A 117 -10.18 -2.75 1.49
C CYS A 117 -9.98 -1.24 1.23
N ILE A 118 -9.44 -0.91 0.08
CA ILE A 118 -9.40 0.47 -0.43
C ILE A 118 -10.36 0.53 -1.61
N ASP A 119 -11.47 1.24 -1.44
CA ASP A 119 -12.48 1.39 -2.49
C ASP A 119 -11.98 2.33 -3.59
N THR A 120 -11.32 3.39 -3.17
CA THR A 120 -10.76 4.41 -4.07
C THR A 120 -9.54 5.05 -3.43
N LEU A 121 -8.48 5.16 -4.22
CA LEU A 121 -7.34 6.01 -3.90
C LEU A 121 -6.86 6.65 -5.20
N SER A 122 -6.87 7.96 -5.27
CA SER A 122 -6.46 8.67 -6.47
C SER A 122 -5.65 9.92 -6.17
N ALA A 123 -4.75 10.22 -7.11
CA ALA A 123 -4.07 11.50 -7.20
C ALA A 123 -4.24 12.00 -8.64
N SER A 124 -4.90 13.14 -8.83
CA SER A 124 -5.19 13.72 -10.14
C SER A 124 -4.43 15.02 -10.32
N GLY A 125 -3.74 15.17 -11.44
CA GLY A 125 -2.87 16.30 -11.80
C GLY A 125 -1.92 15.89 -12.92
N ASP A 126 -0.90 16.69 -13.21
CA ASP A 126 0.09 16.40 -14.24
C ASP A 126 1.13 15.39 -13.73
N VAL A 127 0.91 14.11 -14.01
CA VAL A 127 1.81 13.00 -13.61
C VAL A 127 3.19 13.09 -14.27
N THR A 128 3.35 13.87 -15.33
CA THR A 128 4.63 14.04 -16.02
C THR A 128 5.58 14.98 -15.29
N SER A 129 5.06 15.77 -14.35
CA SER A 129 5.84 16.63 -13.49
C SER A 129 6.67 15.86 -12.46
N PRO A 130 7.95 16.18 -12.27
CA PRO A 130 8.78 15.58 -11.23
C PRO A 130 8.25 15.81 -9.79
N HIS A 131 7.43 16.85 -9.62
CA HIS A 131 6.86 17.25 -8.34
C HIS A 131 5.35 16.99 -8.23
N PHE A 132 4.80 16.15 -9.11
CA PHE A 132 3.37 15.84 -9.21
C PHE A 132 2.65 15.75 -7.86
N LEU A 133 3.20 15.01 -6.89
CA LEU A 133 2.55 14.82 -5.58
C LEU A 133 2.60 16.05 -4.66
N SER A 134 3.32 17.09 -5.02
CA SER A 134 3.41 18.33 -4.23
C SER A 134 2.91 19.57 -4.97
N GLU A 135 2.47 19.41 -6.21
CA GLU A 135 1.91 20.53 -6.98
C GLU A 135 0.56 20.97 -6.42
N GLU A 136 0.35 22.28 -6.39
CA GLU A 136 -0.87 22.90 -5.87
C GLU A 136 -2.15 22.41 -6.57
N GLU A 137 -2.05 22.04 -7.84
CA GLU A 137 -3.18 21.58 -8.66
C GLU A 137 -3.50 20.10 -8.46
N THR A 138 -2.59 19.33 -7.86
CA THR A 138 -2.81 17.89 -7.62
C THR A 138 -3.86 17.68 -6.55
N THR A 139 -4.89 16.91 -6.87
CA THR A 139 -5.98 16.59 -5.96
C THR A 139 -5.90 15.13 -5.52
N TYR A 140 -6.27 14.87 -4.28
CA TYR A 140 -6.25 13.55 -3.67
C TYR A 140 -7.63 13.15 -3.19
N LEU A 141 -7.94 11.87 -3.31
CA LEU A 141 -9.14 11.26 -2.75
C LEU A 141 -8.79 9.86 -2.29
N GLY A 142 -9.21 9.50 -1.07
CA GLY A 142 -9.05 8.15 -0.56
C GLY A 142 -10.18 7.74 0.36
N ARG A 143 -10.57 6.48 0.23
CA ARG A 143 -11.50 5.79 1.12
C ARG A 143 -11.00 4.38 1.38
N LEU A 144 -10.86 4.06 2.64
CA LEU A 144 -10.42 2.73 3.05
C LEU A 144 -11.21 2.23 4.26
N HIS A 145 -11.35 0.92 4.32
CA HIS A 145 -11.93 0.15 5.42
C HIS A 145 -10.96 -0.94 5.81
N ALA A 146 -10.72 -1.11 7.09
CA ALA A 146 -9.82 -2.14 7.58
C ALA A 146 -10.35 -2.80 8.85
N SER A 147 -10.03 -4.08 8.99
CA SER A 147 -10.07 -4.79 10.27
C SER A 147 -8.67 -5.34 10.49
N VAL A 148 -7.92 -4.78 11.42
CA VAL A 148 -6.51 -5.08 11.62
C VAL A 148 -6.33 -5.84 12.92
N THR A 149 -5.77 -7.05 12.83
CA THR A 149 -5.28 -7.81 13.98
C THR A 149 -3.75 -7.61 14.04
N PRO A 150 -3.23 -6.87 15.04
CA PRO A 150 -1.82 -6.53 15.08
C PRO A 150 -0.87 -7.73 15.04
N ALA A 151 -1.27 -8.87 15.61
CA ALA A 151 -0.50 -10.11 15.59
C ALA A 151 -0.15 -10.59 14.17
N ASP A 152 -0.97 -10.32 13.16
CA ASP A 152 -0.66 -10.65 11.76
C ASP A 152 0.58 -9.92 11.22
N LEU A 153 0.97 -8.83 11.88
CA LEU A 153 2.13 -8.02 11.54
C LEU A 153 3.36 -8.32 12.39
N SER A 154 3.30 -9.34 13.26
CA SER A 154 4.38 -9.71 14.18
C SER A 154 5.70 -10.09 13.49
N ALA A 155 5.63 -10.59 12.25
CA ALA A 155 6.83 -10.83 11.44
C ALA A 155 7.65 -9.55 11.19
N PHE A 156 7.01 -8.38 11.14
CA PHE A 156 7.66 -7.08 10.96
C PHE A 156 7.96 -6.42 12.31
N VAL A 157 7.02 -6.50 13.25
CA VAL A 157 7.11 -5.91 14.58
C VAL A 157 6.78 -6.98 15.63
N PRO A 158 7.79 -7.70 16.17
CA PRO A 158 7.58 -8.83 17.07
C PRO A 158 6.73 -8.52 18.30
N ALA A 159 6.79 -7.28 18.80
CA ALA A 159 5.98 -6.84 19.95
C ALA A 159 4.46 -6.98 19.74
N LEU A 160 4.00 -7.05 18.49
CA LEU A 160 2.58 -7.17 18.14
C LEU A 160 2.03 -8.61 18.28
N GLU A 161 2.88 -9.62 18.50
CA GLU A 161 2.47 -11.04 18.58
C GLU A 161 1.36 -11.30 19.63
N HIS A 162 1.39 -10.54 20.72
CA HIS A 162 0.44 -10.71 21.83
C HIS A 162 -0.91 -9.98 21.63
N PHE A 163 -1.02 -9.12 20.61
CA PHE A 163 -2.25 -8.36 20.35
C PHE A 163 -3.12 -9.12 19.34
N GLN A 164 -4.02 -9.95 19.85
CA GLN A 164 -4.90 -10.84 19.05
C GLN A 164 -6.23 -10.19 18.67
N ASP A 165 -6.62 -9.11 19.34
CA ASP A 165 -7.88 -8.42 19.08
C ASP A 165 -7.81 -7.57 17.81
N SER A 166 -8.88 -7.64 17.01
CA SER A 166 -8.97 -6.86 15.79
C SER A 166 -9.45 -5.43 16.09
N LEU A 167 -8.90 -4.47 15.39
CA LEU A 167 -9.38 -3.09 15.39
C LEU A 167 -10.03 -2.79 14.03
N HIS A 168 -11.26 -2.29 14.05
CA HIS A 168 -11.95 -1.81 12.86
C HIS A 168 -11.62 -0.34 12.63
N MET A 169 -11.28 0.01 11.40
CA MET A 169 -10.91 1.37 11.01
C MET A 169 -11.58 1.75 9.69
N ASP A 170 -12.21 2.92 9.68
CA ASP A 170 -12.66 3.58 8.45
C ASP A 170 -11.94 4.93 8.31
N LEU A 171 -11.47 5.22 7.11
CA LEU A 171 -10.79 6.47 6.81
C LEU A 171 -11.26 7.02 5.47
N ASP A 172 -11.79 8.24 5.49
CA ASP A 172 -12.08 9.04 4.30
C ASP A 172 -11.21 10.29 4.32
N PHE A 173 -10.51 10.55 3.23
CA PHE A 173 -9.71 11.76 3.10
C PHE A 173 -9.75 12.33 1.69
N HIS A 174 -9.53 13.62 1.59
CA HIS A 174 -9.29 14.33 0.33
C HIS A 174 -8.28 15.45 0.55
N GLY A 175 -7.70 15.93 -0.52
CA GLY A 175 -6.70 16.98 -0.44
C GLY A 175 -6.41 17.64 -1.77
N ARG A 176 -5.62 18.72 -1.70
CA ARG A 176 -5.08 19.42 -2.85
C ARG A 176 -3.70 19.95 -2.52
N GLY A 177 -2.74 19.75 -3.43
CA GLY A 177 -1.36 20.16 -3.23
C GLY A 177 -0.77 19.53 -1.97
N GLN A 178 -0.32 20.36 -1.06
CA GLN A 178 0.28 19.93 0.20
C GLN A 178 -0.70 19.95 1.38
N GLN A 179 -1.99 20.02 1.11
CA GLN A 179 -3.06 19.97 2.11
C GLN A 179 -3.81 18.63 2.00
N LEU A 180 -3.93 17.92 3.10
CA LEU A 180 -4.70 16.70 3.22
C LEU A 180 -5.71 16.84 4.37
N ARG A 181 -6.98 16.62 4.07
CA ARG A 181 -8.08 16.63 5.05
C ARG A 181 -8.64 15.24 5.24
N CYS A 182 -8.57 14.74 6.45
CA CYS A 182 -9.32 13.57 6.91
C CYS A 182 -10.73 14.04 7.31
N THR A 183 -11.73 13.60 6.57
CA THR A 183 -13.15 13.96 6.83
C THR A 183 -13.84 12.97 7.74
N ARG A 184 -13.32 11.75 7.82
CA ARG A 184 -13.79 10.72 8.69
C ARG A 184 -12.65 9.79 9.07
N PHE A 185 -12.38 9.70 10.34
CA PHE A 185 -11.59 8.66 10.95
C PHE A 185 -12.44 8.00 12.03
N TYR A 186 -12.69 6.72 11.88
CA TYR A 186 -13.36 5.88 12.84
C TYR A 186 -12.46 4.72 13.23
N LEU A 187 -12.35 4.45 14.52
CA LEU A 187 -11.61 3.32 15.06
C LEU A 187 -12.45 2.67 16.15
N SER A 188 -12.62 1.36 16.12
CA SER A 188 -13.31 0.63 17.17
C SER A 188 -12.74 -0.76 17.42
N SER A 189 -12.86 -1.23 18.68
CA SER A 189 -12.70 -2.64 19.02
C SER A 189 -13.98 -3.42 18.74
N PRO A 190 -13.94 -4.78 18.61
CA PRO A 190 -15.11 -5.60 18.31
C PRO A 190 -16.24 -5.46 19.32
N GLN A 191 -15.92 -5.34 20.60
CA GLN A 191 -16.88 -5.18 21.69
C GLN A 191 -17.27 -3.71 21.94
N LYS A 192 -16.74 -2.79 21.13
CA LYS A 192 -16.89 -1.34 21.32
C LYS A 192 -16.38 -0.83 22.69
N GLU A 193 -15.42 -1.54 23.26
CA GLU A 193 -14.73 -1.10 24.46
C GLU A 193 -13.81 0.10 24.20
N LEU A 194 -13.38 0.23 22.93
CA LEU A 194 -12.74 1.40 22.35
C LEU A 194 -13.58 1.85 21.15
N GLU A 195 -14.01 3.09 21.15
CA GLU A 195 -14.65 3.74 20.00
C GLU A 195 -14.14 5.17 19.89
N LEU A 196 -13.56 5.52 18.74
CA LEU A 196 -12.96 6.82 18.47
C LEU A 196 -13.43 7.35 17.13
N HIS A 197 -13.98 8.56 17.14
CA HIS A 197 -14.28 9.33 15.93
C HIS A 197 -13.41 10.58 15.90
N ALA A 198 -12.79 10.85 14.79
CA ALA A 198 -11.95 12.03 14.60
C ALA A 198 -12.04 12.57 13.16
N GLU A 199 -11.71 13.82 13.02
CA GLU A 199 -11.45 14.51 11.76
C GLU A 199 -10.18 15.34 11.88
N GLY A 200 -9.54 15.69 10.77
CA GLY A 200 -8.31 16.46 10.85
C GLY A 200 -7.80 16.96 9.53
N MET A 201 -6.73 17.73 9.60
CA MET A 201 -6.07 18.29 8.45
C MET A 201 -4.56 18.32 8.67
N ILE A 202 -3.82 18.03 7.61
CA ILE A 202 -2.39 18.23 7.51
C ILE A 202 -2.18 19.31 6.45
N ASP A 203 -1.43 20.35 6.78
CA ASP A 203 -1.06 21.42 5.86
C ASP A 203 0.45 21.60 5.87
N HIS A 204 1.08 21.42 4.73
CA HIS A 204 2.51 21.65 4.49
C HIS A 204 2.72 22.60 3.31
N SER A 205 1.76 23.50 3.02
CA SER A 205 1.81 24.44 1.91
C SER A 205 2.91 25.48 2.04
N SER A 206 3.52 25.63 3.22
CA SER A 206 4.68 26.50 3.43
C SER A 206 5.96 25.67 3.61
N PRO A 207 6.82 25.49 2.59
CA PRO A 207 8.02 24.64 2.68
C PRO A 207 9.04 25.11 3.73
N SER A 208 8.97 26.39 4.13
CA SER A 208 9.84 26.98 5.17
C SER A 208 9.36 26.73 6.60
N MET A 209 8.17 26.19 6.77
CA MET A 209 7.59 25.88 8.09
C MET A 209 7.39 24.37 8.25
N PRO A 210 7.45 23.84 9.48
CA PRO A 210 7.05 22.47 9.72
C PRO A 210 5.59 22.27 9.35
N PRO A 211 5.18 21.01 8.98
CA PRO A 211 3.79 20.73 8.68
C PRO A 211 2.87 21.08 9.85
N TYR A 212 1.79 21.75 9.55
CA TYR A 212 0.76 22.07 10.51
C TYR A 212 -0.25 20.93 10.60
N PHE A 213 -0.53 20.49 11.82
CA PHE A 213 -1.50 19.42 12.10
C PHE A 213 -2.66 20.00 12.91
N PHE A 214 -3.86 19.79 12.45
CA PHE A 214 -5.08 20.08 13.20
C PHE A 214 -5.88 18.79 13.28
N GLY A 215 -6.33 18.44 14.49
CA GLY A 215 -7.19 17.28 14.73
C GLY A 215 -8.27 17.60 15.74
N LYS A 216 -9.46 17.06 15.53
CA LYS A 216 -10.59 17.14 16.43
C LYS A 216 -11.12 15.73 16.67
N ILE A 217 -11.12 15.31 17.91
CA ILE A 217 -11.85 14.13 18.35
C ILE A 217 -13.30 14.55 18.55
N THR A 218 -14.22 13.95 17.82
CA THR A 218 -15.64 14.24 17.88
C THR A 218 -16.37 13.34 18.87
N GLN A 219 -15.84 12.12 19.07
CA GLN A 219 -16.32 11.17 20.06
C GLN A 219 -15.17 10.26 20.49
N ALA A 220 -15.10 9.94 21.78
CA ALA A 220 -14.19 8.93 22.30
C ALA A 220 -14.86 8.23 23.49
N ASP A 221 -15.09 6.93 23.32
CA ASP A 221 -15.61 6.04 24.35
C ASP A 221 -14.58 4.96 24.62
N ILE A 222 -14.10 4.88 25.85
CA ILE A 222 -13.08 3.92 26.29
C ILE A 222 -13.57 3.28 27.57
N SER A 223 -13.84 1.98 27.54
CA SER A 223 -14.21 1.22 28.75
C SER A 223 -12.96 0.74 29.49
N GLU A 224 -13.09 0.49 30.80
CA GLU A 224 -12.02 -0.05 31.63
C GLU A 224 -11.51 -1.43 31.15
N LYS A 225 -12.26 -2.11 30.29
CA LYS A 225 -11.91 -3.43 29.73
C LYS A 225 -11.10 -3.36 28.44
N ALA A 226 -10.83 -2.15 27.95
CA ALA A 226 -10.08 -1.95 26.71
C ALA A 226 -8.55 -2.12 26.88
N PHE A 227 -8.07 -2.36 28.12
CA PHE A 227 -6.65 -2.49 28.47
C PHE A 227 -6.32 -3.78 29.18
#